data_7849f7e9e1ea58ac658a9abc3b78da59
#
_entry.id   7849f7e9e1ea58ac658a9abc3b78da59
#
_cell.length_a   1.000
_cell.length_b   1.000
_cell.length_c   1.000
_cell.angle_alpha   90.00
_cell.angle_beta   90.00
_cell.angle_gamma   90.00
#
_symmetry.space_group_name_H-M   'P 1'
#
loop_
_entity.id
_entity.type
_entity.pdbx_description
1 polymer ?
#
loop_
_entity_poly.entity_id
_entity_poly.type
_entity_poly.pdbx_seq_one_letter_code
_entity_poly.pdbx_strand_id
1 'polypeptide(L)'
;AADLSRLGAQWLDKGSHTFRNDMYDQYKANRPPAPEDLVPQFPMIRDATRAFSLPCIEEAGFEADDIIASYTQAAVRAGWHVTIVSSDKDLMQLIQPGVDMYDTMKNERRGADYVMGKFGVLPEQLGDVLALMGDSVDNVPGVPGIGPKTAAKLITEYGTLEAALDAAPSMKKSKMQENLIAHADMARLSRRLVALHDSMDLPEPLDDLTLKGIPKEPLQAFLSHHGFKTLLNRLGAPAAAVAVASAAAAASADAPPPPPVEVEHPPIDCALYETVTTVEALARSGKTYEHEGALWLRTTDYGDDKDRVMRKSDGTYTY
;
A
#
# COMPACT_ATOMS: atom_id res chain seq x y z
N ALA A 1 11.07 13.70 -32.81
CA ALA A 1 10.41 12.66 -32.05
C ALA A 1 11.10 12.61 -30.70
N ALA A 2 10.46 13.11 -29.65
CA ALA A 2 10.98 12.99 -28.30
C ALA A 2 11.00 11.49 -27.96
N ASP A 3 12.17 10.95 -27.75
CA ASP A 3 12.36 9.64 -27.16
C ASP A 3 11.85 9.78 -25.73
N LEU A 4 10.64 9.30 -25.48
CA LEU A 4 10.06 9.20 -24.16
C LEU A 4 10.78 8.03 -23.46
N SER A 5 12.04 8.25 -23.05
CA SER A 5 12.73 7.33 -22.17
C SER A 5 11.85 7.20 -20.90
N ARG A 6 11.29 6.01 -20.70
CA ARG A 6 10.50 5.71 -19.50
C ARG A 6 11.49 5.43 -18.38
N LEU A 7 11.38 6.19 -17.32
CA LEU A 7 12.06 5.94 -16.07
C LEU A 7 11.10 5.24 -15.14
N GLY A 8 11.63 4.43 -14.24
CA GLY A 8 10.83 3.77 -13.23
C GLY A 8 11.70 3.22 -12.12
N ALA A 9 11.21 3.30 -10.89
CA ALA A 9 11.83 2.72 -9.71
C ALA A 9 10.77 2.28 -8.72
N GLN A 10 11.16 1.44 -7.78
CA GLN A 10 10.38 1.07 -6.60
C GLN A 10 11.02 1.72 -5.37
N TRP A 11 10.23 2.43 -4.60
CA TRP A 11 10.64 3.04 -3.34
C TRP A 11 10.08 2.24 -2.18
N LEU A 12 10.91 2.00 -1.16
CA LEU A 12 10.57 1.20 0.01
C LEU A 12 11.10 1.87 1.28
N ASP A 13 10.40 1.65 2.39
CA ASP A 13 10.92 2.01 3.71
C ASP A 13 12.10 1.11 4.08
N LYS A 14 13.21 1.72 4.49
CA LYS A 14 14.40 1.00 4.95
C LYS A 14 14.26 0.51 6.38
N GLY A 15 13.49 1.22 7.18
CA GLY A 15 13.27 0.94 8.60
C GLY A 15 12.02 1.59 9.13
N SER A 16 11.73 1.35 10.41
CA SER A 16 10.53 1.88 11.08
C SER A 16 10.77 3.22 11.80
N HIS A 17 12.03 3.64 11.95
CA HIS A 17 12.40 4.88 12.63
C HIS A 17 12.83 5.93 11.61
N THR A 18 12.18 7.09 11.64
CA THR A 18 12.44 8.22 10.75
C THR A 18 12.54 9.51 11.55
N PHE A 19 12.93 10.61 10.90
CA PHE A 19 12.98 11.94 11.53
C PHE A 19 11.64 12.38 12.14
N ARG A 20 10.49 11.78 11.71
CA ARG A 20 9.19 12.05 12.31
C ARG A 20 9.06 11.48 13.71
N ASN A 21 9.70 10.35 13.99
CA ASN A 21 9.76 9.78 15.34
C ASN A 21 10.61 10.66 16.29
N ASP A 22 11.63 11.34 15.76
CA ASP A 22 12.42 12.31 16.55
C ASP A 22 11.63 13.58 16.88
N MET A 23 10.67 13.97 16.02
CA MET A 23 9.76 15.08 16.26
C MET A 23 8.60 14.73 17.20
N TYR A 24 8.12 13.49 17.13
CA TYR A 24 6.98 13.00 17.87
C TYR A 24 7.10 11.48 18.10
N ASP A 25 7.46 11.09 19.32
CA ASP A 25 7.70 9.70 19.70
C ASP A 25 6.48 8.77 19.54
N GLN A 26 5.27 9.35 19.52
CA GLN A 26 4.02 8.62 19.29
C GLN A 26 3.69 8.41 17.81
N TYR A 27 4.46 8.98 16.87
CA TYR A 27 4.23 8.80 15.44
C TYR A 27 4.32 7.31 15.07
N LYS A 28 3.26 6.77 14.47
CA LYS A 28 3.10 5.34 14.11
C LYS A 28 3.24 4.35 15.29
N ALA A 29 3.26 4.82 16.55
CA ALA A 29 3.45 3.95 17.72
C ALA A 29 2.28 2.98 17.97
N ASN A 30 1.12 3.25 17.40
CA ASN A 30 -0.08 2.40 17.46
C ASN A 30 -0.08 1.28 16.40
N ARG A 31 0.89 1.24 15.48
CA ARG A 31 0.99 0.19 14.46
C ARG A 31 1.47 -1.12 15.11
N PRO A 32 0.75 -2.23 14.91
CA PRO A 32 1.24 -3.53 15.37
C PRO A 32 2.51 -3.90 14.60
N PRO A 33 3.40 -4.71 15.17
CA PRO A 33 4.53 -5.27 14.45
C PRO A 33 4.03 -6.09 13.24
N ALA A 34 4.85 -6.16 12.20
CA ALA A 34 4.53 -7.00 11.05
C ALA A 34 4.36 -8.46 11.50
N PRO A 35 3.40 -9.22 10.94
CA PRO A 35 3.28 -10.65 11.19
C PRO A 35 4.59 -11.38 10.95
N GLU A 36 4.89 -12.38 11.77
CA GLU A 36 6.18 -13.11 11.73
C GLU A 36 6.45 -13.76 10.36
N ASP A 37 5.41 -14.24 9.69
CA ASP A 37 5.48 -14.83 8.35
C ASP A 37 5.64 -13.81 7.22
N LEU A 38 5.34 -12.54 7.47
CA LEU A 38 5.55 -11.44 6.52
C LEU A 38 6.99 -10.90 6.55
N VAL A 39 7.64 -10.88 7.71
CA VAL A 39 8.99 -10.31 7.87
C VAL A 39 10.01 -10.91 6.89
N PRO A 40 10.07 -12.24 6.66
CA PRO A 40 10.98 -12.84 5.67
C PRO A 40 10.66 -12.44 4.21
N GLN A 41 9.48 -11.93 3.93
CA GLN A 41 9.06 -11.54 2.58
C GLN A 41 9.57 -10.14 2.18
N PHE A 42 9.93 -9.27 3.12
CA PHE A 42 10.47 -7.95 2.79
C PHE A 42 11.75 -8.01 1.93
N PRO A 43 12.77 -8.83 2.24
CA PRO A 43 13.89 -9.03 1.34
C PRO A 43 13.46 -9.56 -0.04
N MET A 44 12.49 -10.49 -0.10
CA MET A 44 12.01 -11.06 -1.36
C MET A 44 11.35 -10.01 -2.26
N ILE A 45 10.65 -9.02 -1.70
CA ILE A 45 10.07 -7.91 -2.46
C ILE A 45 11.18 -7.10 -3.15
N ARG A 46 12.27 -6.82 -2.43
CA ARG A 46 13.44 -6.12 -2.98
C ARG A 46 14.11 -6.93 -4.09
N ASP A 47 14.27 -8.22 -3.88
CA ASP A 47 14.87 -9.13 -4.86
C ASP A 47 13.97 -9.31 -6.09
N ALA A 48 12.64 -9.37 -5.89
CA ALA A 48 11.67 -9.33 -6.99
C ALA A 48 11.84 -8.07 -7.84
N THR A 49 11.89 -6.91 -7.21
CA THR A 49 12.07 -5.62 -7.91
C THR A 49 13.35 -5.62 -8.74
N ARG A 50 14.47 -6.06 -8.17
CA ARG A 50 15.77 -6.19 -8.88
C ARG A 50 15.72 -7.22 -10.00
N ALA A 51 14.99 -8.33 -9.82
CA ALA A 51 14.81 -9.34 -10.86
C ALA A 51 14.05 -8.80 -12.09
N PHE A 52 13.19 -7.79 -11.91
CA PHE A 52 12.56 -7.03 -12.99
C PHE A 52 13.45 -5.96 -13.60
N SER A 53 14.71 -5.81 -13.15
CA SER A 53 15.63 -4.74 -13.54
C SER A 53 15.10 -3.34 -13.21
N LEU A 54 14.34 -3.23 -12.12
CA LEU A 54 13.90 -1.96 -11.59
C LEU A 54 14.83 -1.52 -10.45
N PRO A 55 15.26 -0.26 -10.40
CA PRO A 55 15.90 0.31 -9.23
C PRO A 55 15.01 0.11 -8.00
N CYS A 56 15.61 -0.34 -6.91
CA CYS A 56 14.94 -0.54 -5.62
C CYS A 56 15.58 0.41 -4.62
N ILE A 57 14.94 1.54 -4.39
CA ILE A 57 15.52 2.68 -3.66
C ILE A 57 14.93 2.72 -2.26
N GLU A 58 15.81 2.83 -1.27
CA GLU A 58 15.48 2.99 0.13
C GLU A 58 16.54 3.86 0.83
N GLU A 59 16.13 4.73 1.76
CA GLU A 59 17.04 5.59 2.49
C GLU A 59 16.75 5.58 3.99
N ALA A 60 17.81 5.51 4.81
CA ALA A 60 17.65 5.46 6.26
C ALA A 60 17.20 6.82 6.81
N GLY A 61 16.26 6.80 7.76
CA GLY A 61 15.73 8.01 8.39
C GLY A 61 14.62 8.70 7.62
N PHE A 62 14.28 8.22 6.41
CA PHE A 62 13.20 8.71 5.57
C PHE A 62 12.19 7.61 5.28
N GLU A 63 10.97 8.01 4.99
CA GLU A 63 9.93 7.10 4.48
C GLU A 63 9.97 7.04 2.96
N ALA A 64 9.43 5.98 2.39
CA ALA A 64 9.30 5.85 0.93
C ALA A 64 8.62 7.08 0.31
N ASP A 65 7.64 7.66 1.01
CA ASP A 65 6.90 8.84 0.57
C ASP A 65 7.79 10.09 0.43
N ASP A 66 8.79 10.26 1.30
CA ASP A 66 9.76 11.36 1.22
C ASP A 66 10.69 11.19 0.02
N ILE A 67 11.10 9.94 -0.23
CA ILE A 67 11.92 9.60 -1.40
C ILE A 67 11.11 9.89 -2.68
N ILE A 68 9.86 9.41 -2.75
CA ILE A 68 8.94 9.66 -3.87
C ILE A 68 8.76 11.17 -4.09
N ALA A 69 8.56 11.95 -3.02
CA ALA A 69 8.38 13.39 -3.10
C ALA A 69 9.64 14.07 -3.69
N SER A 70 10.82 13.71 -3.21
CA SER A 70 12.08 14.28 -3.67
C SER A 70 12.38 13.95 -5.13
N TYR A 71 12.17 12.70 -5.55
CA TYR A 71 12.28 12.30 -6.95
C TYR A 71 11.23 12.99 -7.83
N THR A 72 10.00 13.13 -7.37
CA THR A 72 8.93 13.83 -8.09
C THR A 72 9.34 15.28 -8.36
N GLN A 73 9.81 16.00 -7.34
CA GLN A 73 10.23 17.39 -7.51
C GLN A 73 11.47 17.53 -8.39
N ALA A 74 12.42 16.61 -8.31
CA ALA A 74 13.57 16.60 -9.19
C ALA A 74 13.17 16.38 -10.65
N ALA A 75 12.26 15.44 -10.92
CA ALA A 75 11.73 15.15 -12.25
C ALA A 75 10.92 16.34 -12.81
N VAL A 76 10.10 16.99 -12.01
CA VAL A 76 9.34 18.19 -12.39
C VAL A 76 10.31 19.32 -12.75
N ARG A 77 11.36 19.55 -11.95
CA ARG A 77 12.40 20.56 -12.28
C ARG A 77 13.15 20.24 -13.57
N ALA A 78 13.29 18.95 -13.91
CA ALA A 78 13.85 18.51 -15.19
C ALA A 78 12.87 18.61 -16.37
N GLY A 79 11.63 19.05 -16.14
CA GLY A 79 10.58 19.18 -17.16
C GLY A 79 9.91 17.85 -17.53
N TRP A 80 9.98 16.85 -16.68
CA TRP A 80 9.43 15.52 -16.94
C TRP A 80 7.99 15.41 -16.42
N HIS A 81 7.25 14.49 -17.01
CA HIS A 81 5.95 14.09 -16.52
C HIS A 81 6.11 12.91 -15.54
N VAL A 82 5.42 12.97 -14.40
CA VAL A 82 5.50 11.97 -13.33
C VAL A 82 4.15 11.30 -13.14
N THR A 83 4.12 9.98 -13.10
CA THR A 83 2.97 9.21 -12.63
C THR A 83 3.38 8.44 -11.37
N ILE A 84 2.78 8.79 -10.23
CA ILE A 84 2.99 8.11 -8.95
C ILE A 84 2.02 6.94 -8.87
N VAL A 85 2.54 5.71 -8.85
CA VAL A 85 1.71 4.50 -8.74
C VAL A 85 1.51 4.17 -7.27
N SER A 86 0.41 4.65 -6.71
CA SER A 86 0.05 4.43 -5.30
C SER A 86 -1.43 4.68 -5.06
N SER A 87 -1.99 4.08 -4.01
CA SER A 87 -3.32 4.40 -3.46
C SER A 87 -3.27 5.34 -2.26
N ASP A 88 -2.06 5.67 -1.77
CA ASP A 88 -1.88 6.47 -0.55
C ASP A 88 -2.38 7.91 -0.75
N LYS A 89 -3.17 8.36 0.24
CA LYS A 89 -3.74 9.70 0.22
C LYS A 89 -2.70 10.79 0.46
N ASP A 90 -1.64 10.47 1.19
CA ASP A 90 -0.65 11.45 1.59
C ASP A 90 0.21 11.89 0.40
N LEU A 91 0.46 10.99 -0.54
CA LEU A 91 1.12 11.30 -1.82
C LEU A 91 0.28 12.19 -2.75
N MET A 92 -1.02 12.34 -2.50
CA MET A 92 -1.87 13.26 -3.28
C MET A 92 -1.47 14.74 -3.11
N GLN A 93 -0.68 15.07 -2.07
CA GLN A 93 -0.06 16.39 -1.90
C GLN A 93 0.91 16.74 -3.03
N LEU A 94 1.45 15.73 -3.74
CA LEU A 94 2.41 15.91 -4.83
C LEU A 94 1.76 16.18 -6.19
N ILE A 95 0.44 16.03 -6.31
CA ILE A 95 -0.29 16.26 -7.56
C ILE A 95 -0.20 17.74 -7.93
N GLN A 96 0.34 18.00 -9.12
CA GLN A 96 0.53 19.33 -9.68
C GLN A 96 0.58 19.24 -11.22
N PRO A 97 0.66 20.33 -11.97
CA PRO A 97 0.84 20.24 -13.42
C PRO A 97 2.04 19.37 -13.80
N GLY A 98 1.79 18.33 -14.59
CA GLY A 98 2.80 17.33 -14.95
C GLY A 98 2.96 16.17 -13.97
N VAL A 99 2.21 16.13 -12.87
CA VAL A 99 2.22 15.03 -11.89
C VAL A 99 0.82 14.50 -11.67
N ASP A 100 0.61 13.22 -11.88
CA ASP A 100 -0.61 12.51 -11.53
C ASP A 100 -0.32 11.25 -10.71
N MET A 101 -1.38 10.66 -10.14
CA MET A 101 -1.30 9.37 -9.48
C MET A 101 -2.11 8.33 -10.24
N TYR A 102 -1.72 7.06 -10.08
CA TYR A 102 -2.45 5.92 -10.62
C TYR A 102 -2.66 4.85 -9.56
N ASP A 103 -3.92 4.60 -9.22
CA ASP A 103 -4.33 3.51 -8.33
C ASP A 103 -4.58 2.26 -9.15
N THR A 104 -3.66 1.30 -9.08
CA THR A 104 -3.74 0.04 -9.83
C THR A 104 -4.86 -0.88 -9.35
N MET A 105 -5.25 -0.78 -8.07
CA MET A 105 -6.33 -1.61 -7.51
C MET A 105 -7.70 -1.19 -8.02
N LYS A 106 -7.88 0.11 -8.27
CA LYS A 106 -9.11 0.68 -8.81
C LYS A 106 -9.04 0.96 -10.31
N ASN A 107 -7.86 0.79 -10.91
CA ASN A 107 -7.58 1.15 -12.30
C ASN A 107 -7.97 2.61 -12.60
N GLU A 108 -7.59 3.52 -11.70
CA GLU A 108 -8.06 4.91 -11.69
C GLU A 108 -6.88 5.88 -11.69
N ARG A 109 -6.89 6.87 -12.60
CA ARG A 109 -5.98 8.01 -12.54
C ARG A 109 -6.56 9.10 -11.64
N ARG A 110 -5.70 9.72 -10.84
CA ARG A 110 -6.06 10.73 -9.86
C ARG A 110 -5.24 12.00 -10.10
N GLY A 111 -5.91 13.02 -10.58
CA GLY A 111 -5.39 14.38 -10.73
C GLY A 111 -5.98 15.31 -9.70
N ALA A 112 -5.79 16.63 -9.90
CA ALA A 112 -6.30 17.67 -9.02
C ALA A 112 -7.83 17.61 -8.83
N ASP A 113 -8.58 17.28 -9.88
CA ASP A 113 -10.04 17.13 -9.82
C ASP A 113 -10.47 16.02 -8.85
N TYR A 114 -9.71 14.94 -8.79
CA TYR A 114 -9.97 13.87 -7.83
C TYR A 114 -9.78 14.35 -6.38
N VAL A 115 -8.71 15.09 -6.11
CA VAL A 115 -8.43 15.66 -4.77
C VAL A 115 -9.53 16.63 -4.39
N MET A 116 -9.91 17.53 -5.29
CA MET A 116 -11.01 18.49 -5.09
C MET A 116 -12.32 17.77 -4.80
N GLY A 117 -12.66 16.74 -5.58
CA GLY A 117 -13.90 15.96 -5.39
C GLY A 117 -13.93 15.17 -4.08
N LYS A 118 -12.77 14.66 -3.64
CA LYS A 118 -12.67 13.81 -2.45
C LYS A 118 -12.50 14.60 -1.15
N PHE A 119 -11.64 15.63 -1.16
CA PHE A 119 -11.26 16.38 0.03
C PHE A 119 -11.80 17.81 0.07
N GLY A 120 -12.31 18.33 -1.06
CA GLY A 120 -12.87 19.68 -1.16
C GLY A 120 -11.82 20.80 -1.19
N VAL A 121 -10.56 20.47 -1.47
CA VAL A 121 -9.44 21.41 -1.53
C VAL A 121 -8.51 21.07 -2.69
N LEU A 122 -7.62 21.97 -3.04
CA LEU A 122 -6.55 21.74 -4.01
C LEU A 122 -5.46 20.81 -3.43
N PRO A 123 -4.69 20.10 -4.26
CA PRO A 123 -3.61 19.23 -3.78
C PRO A 123 -2.61 19.90 -2.86
N GLU A 124 -2.20 21.12 -3.16
CA GLU A 124 -1.27 21.90 -2.34
C GLU A 124 -1.82 22.29 -0.95
N GLN A 125 -3.14 22.24 -0.79
CA GLN A 125 -3.82 22.52 0.48
C GLN A 125 -4.08 21.25 1.29
N LEU A 126 -3.89 20.07 0.70
CA LEU A 126 -4.24 18.81 1.34
C LEU A 126 -3.46 18.57 2.62
N GLY A 127 -2.18 18.92 2.66
CA GLY A 127 -1.35 18.82 3.87
C GLY A 127 -1.91 19.59 5.05
N ASP A 128 -2.50 20.77 4.83
CA ASP A 128 -3.13 21.58 5.86
C ASP A 128 -4.45 20.96 6.35
N VAL A 129 -5.21 20.34 5.45
CA VAL A 129 -6.42 19.59 5.82
C VAL A 129 -6.06 18.39 6.68
N LEU A 130 -5.03 17.62 6.29
CA LEU A 130 -4.53 16.47 7.04
C LEU A 130 -4.01 16.88 8.42
N ALA A 131 -3.32 18.01 8.51
CA ALA A 131 -2.83 18.57 9.76
C ALA A 131 -3.96 18.92 10.74
N LEU A 132 -5.06 19.49 10.25
CA LEU A 132 -6.22 19.81 11.08
C LEU A 132 -7.01 18.58 11.52
N MET A 133 -7.26 17.64 10.60
CA MET A 133 -8.08 16.47 10.91
C MET A 133 -7.31 15.37 11.65
N GLY A 134 -5.99 15.37 11.56
CA GLY A 134 -5.14 14.28 12.04
C GLY A 134 -5.24 13.02 11.21
N ASP A 135 -4.46 12.00 11.62
CA ASP A 135 -4.49 10.67 11.04
C ASP A 135 -4.34 9.60 12.14
N SER A 136 -5.38 8.80 12.33
CA SER A 136 -5.36 7.75 13.35
C SER A 136 -4.49 6.56 12.94
N VAL A 137 -4.22 6.35 11.64
CA VAL A 137 -3.37 5.25 11.14
C VAL A 137 -1.90 5.53 11.47
N ASP A 138 -1.48 6.78 11.27
CA ASP A 138 -0.12 7.23 11.53
C ASP A 138 0.04 7.91 12.91
N ASN A 139 -1.04 7.92 13.67
CA ASN A 139 -1.08 8.56 14.99
C ASN A 139 -0.71 10.05 14.94
N VAL A 140 -1.15 10.74 13.88
CA VAL A 140 -1.05 12.20 13.75
C VAL A 140 -2.20 12.83 14.53
N PRO A 141 -1.93 13.68 15.54
CA PRO A 141 -2.95 14.07 16.51
C PRO A 141 -4.07 14.97 15.95
N GLY A 142 -3.75 15.89 15.03
CA GLY A 142 -4.71 16.86 14.54
C GLY A 142 -5.25 17.80 15.60
N VAL A 143 -6.43 18.39 15.33
CA VAL A 143 -7.17 19.22 16.28
C VAL A 143 -8.44 18.48 16.72
N PRO A 144 -8.64 18.24 18.02
CA PRO A 144 -9.81 17.49 18.51
C PRO A 144 -11.14 18.08 18.00
N GLY A 145 -12.00 17.18 17.46
CA GLY A 145 -13.32 17.57 16.95
C GLY A 145 -13.33 18.21 15.56
N ILE A 146 -12.18 18.31 14.89
CA ILE A 146 -12.07 18.74 13.50
C ILE A 146 -11.91 17.51 12.60
N GLY A 147 -12.98 17.14 11.92
CA GLY A 147 -12.97 16.09 10.90
C GLY A 147 -12.75 16.65 9.49
N PRO A 148 -12.69 15.75 8.47
CA PRO A 148 -12.32 16.11 7.09
C PRO A 148 -13.14 17.28 6.51
N LYS A 149 -14.45 17.27 6.68
CA LYS A 149 -15.34 18.32 6.15
C LYS A 149 -15.10 19.69 6.80
N THR A 150 -14.83 19.72 8.10
CA THR A 150 -14.57 20.95 8.83
C THR A 150 -13.17 21.48 8.49
N ALA A 151 -12.17 20.59 8.40
CA ALA A 151 -10.82 20.96 7.98
C ALA A 151 -10.84 21.54 6.56
N ALA A 152 -11.47 20.88 5.60
CA ALA A 152 -11.60 21.36 4.23
C ALA A 152 -12.27 22.75 4.17
N LYS A 153 -13.36 22.95 4.93
CA LYS A 153 -14.04 24.24 4.99
C LYS A 153 -13.12 25.34 5.52
N LEU A 154 -12.38 25.08 6.59
CA LEU A 154 -11.44 26.04 7.17
C LEU A 154 -10.35 26.41 6.16
N ILE A 155 -9.76 25.42 5.51
CA ILE A 155 -8.68 25.67 4.52
C ILE A 155 -9.23 26.38 3.27
N THR A 156 -10.43 26.04 2.82
CA THR A 156 -11.08 26.78 1.72
C THR A 156 -11.37 28.24 2.08
N GLU A 157 -11.77 28.52 3.33
CA GLU A 157 -12.13 29.87 3.80
C GLU A 157 -10.90 30.74 4.09
N TYR A 158 -9.87 30.17 4.72
CA TYR A 158 -8.68 30.90 5.18
C TYR A 158 -7.43 30.68 4.32
N GLY A 159 -7.45 29.73 3.41
CA GLY A 159 -6.35 29.42 2.49
C GLY A 159 -5.31 28.49 3.05
N THR A 160 -4.83 28.70 4.27
CA THR A 160 -3.77 27.90 4.91
C THR A 160 -4.09 27.58 6.37
N LEU A 161 -3.38 26.57 6.92
CA LEU A 161 -3.46 26.24 8.34
C LEU A 161 -3.16 27.45 9.24
N GLU A 162 -2.06 28.16 8.98
CA GLU A 162 -1.65 29.29 9.81
C GLU A 162 -2.69 30.43 9.77
N ALA A 163 -3.21 30.74 8.58
CA ALA A 163 -4.27 31.77 8.48
C ALA A 163 -5.55 31.36 9.22
N ALA A 164 -5.91 30.06 9.21
CA ALA A 164 -7.04 29.58 9.99
C ALA A 164 -6.80 29.63 11.49
N LEU A 165 -5.59 29.33 11.96
CA LEU A 165 -5.19 29.43 13.37
C LEU A 165 -5.15 30.92 13.83
N ASP A 166 -4.61 31.81 13.02
CA ASP A 166 -4.56 33.24 13.31
C ASP A 166 -5.96 33.91 13.37
N ALA A 167 -6.87 33.44 12.53
CA ALA A 167 -8.25 33.89 12.53
C ALA A 167 -9.08 33.33 13.71
N ALA A 168 -8.66 32.20 14.30
CA ALA A 168 -9.42 31.49 15.33
C ALA A 168 -9.90 32.39 16.50
N PRO A 169 -9.10 33.30 17.06
CA PRO A 169 -9.55 34.20 18.13
C PRO A 169 -10.75 35.11 17.74
N SER A 170 -10.88 35.41 16.45
CA SER A 170 -11.93 36.28 15.90
C SER A 170 -13.17 35.51 15.42
N MET A 171 -13.12 34.19 15.39
CA MET A 171 -14.24 33.35 14.98
C MET A 171 -15.38 33.43 15.99
N LYS A 172 -16.59 33.05 15.53
CA LYS A 172 -17.75 32.88 16.42
C LYS A 172 -17.42 31.82 17.48
N LYS A 173 -17.72 32.17 18.76
CA LYS A 173 -17.55 31.26 19.91
C LYS A 173 -18.21 29.89 19.66
N SER A 174 -17.41 28.88 19.72
CA SER A 174 -17.83 27.49 19.50
C SER A 174 -16.75 26.53 20.02
N LYS A 175 -17.10 25.28 20.21
CA LYS A 175 -16.13 24.25 20.61
C LYS A 175 -14.98 24.08 19.58
N MET A 176 -15.30 24.27 18.31
CA MET A 176 -14.29 24.27 17.24
C MET A 176 -13.27 25.40 17.41
N GLN A 177 -13.75 26.62 17.65
CA GLN A 177 -12.88 27.78 17.90
C GLN A 177 -11.99 27.56 19.13
N GLU A 178 -12.59 27.14 20.24
CA GLU A 178 -11.83 26.83 21.46
C GLU A 178 -10.73 25.81 21.21
N ASN A 179 -11.05 24.73 20.47
CA ASN A 179 -10.09 23.68 20.15
C ASN A 179 -8.99 24.16 19.19
N LEU A 180 -9.30 24.98 18.18
CA LEU A 180 -8.30 25.60 17.31
C LEU A 180 -7.28 26.42 18.11
N ILE A 181 -7.77 27.24 19.05
CA ILE A 181 -6.89 28.05 19.90
C ILE A 181 -6.08 27.17 20.86
N ALA A 182 -6.73 26.24 21.53
CA ALA A 182 -6.09 25.40 22.55
C ALA A 182 -5.06 24.41 21.97
N HIS A 183 -5.25 23.97 20.73
CA HIS A 183 -4.43 22.96 20.07
C HIS A 183 -3.66 23.48 18.86
N ALA A 184 -3.42 24.80 18.77
CA ALA A 184 -2.70 25.40 17.65
C ALA A 184 -1.30 24.79 17.44
N ASP A 185 -0.54 24.59 18.50
CA ASP A 185 0.79 23.98 18.41
C ASP A 185 0.73 22.50 18.00
N MET A 186 -0.33 21.80 18.41
CA MET A 186 -0.56 20.42 17.98
C MET A 186 -0.92 20.36 16.48
N ALA A 187 -1.67 21.32 15.97
CA ALA A 187 -1.95 21.43 14.54
C ALA A 187 -0.66 21.71 13.74
N ARG A 188 0.22 22.57 14.25
CA ARG A 188 1.54 22.84 13.64
C ARG A 188 2.44 21.61 13.67
N LEU A 189 2.47 20.88 14.78
CA LEU A 189 3.17 19.60 14.85
C LEU A 189 2.60 18.62 13.81
N SER A 190 1.28 18.47 13.77
CA SER A 190 0.62 17.61 12.78
C SER A 190 0.99 18.00 11.35
N ARG A 191 1.06 19.32 11.04
CA ARG A 191 1.48 19.80 9.71
C ARG A 191 2.89 19.40 9.35
N ARG A 192 3.80 19.40 10.32
CA ARG A 192 5.18 18.95 10.15
C ARG A 192 5.27 17.43 9.95
N LEU A 193 4.42 16.67 10.65
CA LEU A 193 4.38 15.21 10.53
C LEU A 193 3.83 14.73 9.18
N VAL A 194 2.79 15.42 8.64
CA VAL A 194 2.20 15.06 7.33
C VAL A 194 2.94 15.69 6.15
N ALA A 195 3.88 16.61 6.38
CA ALA A 195 4.69 17.19 5.33
C ALA A 195 5.63 16.14 4.74
N LEU A 196 5.63 16.05 3.42
CA LEU A 196 6.59 15.22 2.70
C LEU A 196 7.91 16.00 2.54
N HIS A 197 9.03 15.33 2.79
CA HIS A 197 10.36 15.89 2.55
C HIS A 197 10.68 15.76 1.06
N ASP A 198 10.67 16.85 0.32
CA ASP A 198 10.73 16.89 -1.14
C ASP A 198 12.07 17.39 -1.72
N SER A 199 13.09 17.48 -0.89
CA SER A 199 14.39 18.10 -1.24
C SER A 199 15.58 17.35 -0.66
N MET A 200 15.43 16.03 -0.41
CA MET A 200 16.54 15.18 0.01
C MET A 200 17.55 14.98 -1.13
N ASP A 201 18.80 14.71 -0.79
CA ASP A 201 19.79 14.23 -1.74
C ASP A 201 19.34 12.88 -2.30
N LEU A 202 19.25 12.78 -3.63
CA LEU A 202 18.76 11.58 -4.27
C LEU A 202 19.81 10.46 -4.18
N PRO A 203 19.48 9.28 -3.64
CA PRO A 203 20.39 8.14 -3.55
C PRO A 203 20.95 7.71 -4.92
N GLU A 204 20.14 7.80 -5.96
CA GLU A 204 20.51 7.53 -7.34
C GLU A 204 20.12 8.71 -8.25
N PRO A 205 20.96 9.12 -9.22
CA PRO A 205 20.58 10.15 -10.18
C PRO A 205 19.36 9.74 -11.01
N LEU A 206 18.54 10.72 -11.42
CA LEU A 206 17.37 10.46 -12.27
C LEU A 206 17.70 9.66 -13.54
N ASP A 207 18.81 9.94 -14.19
CA ASP A 207 19.22 9.31 -15.44
C ASP A 207 19.50 7.79 -15.28
N ASP A 208 19.87 7.36 -14.07
CA ASP A 208 20.13 5.95 -13.76
C ASP A 208 18.84 5.12 -13.61
N LEU A 209 17.69 5.79 -13.47
CA LEU A 209 16.38 5.15 -13.38
C LEU A 209 15.79 4.71 -14.74
N THR A 210 16.59 4.78 -15.81
CA THR A 210 16.16 4.38 -17.15
C THR A 210 15.76 2.90 -17.19
N LEU A 211 14.55 2.61 -17.66
CA LEU A 211 14.06 1.24 -17.81
C LEU A 211 14.87 0.49 -18.87
N LYS A 212 15.61 -0.52 -18.44
CA LYS A 212 16.49 -1.35 -19.31
C LYS A 212 15.75 -2.56 -19.91
N GLY A 213 14.42 -2.65 -19.70
CA GLY A 213 13.61 -3.81 -20.05
C GLY A 213 13.71 -4.91 -18.99
N ILE A 214 12.89 -5.95 -19.16
CA ILE A 214 12.82 -7.07 -18.20
C ILE A 214 13.82 -8.14 -18.63
N PRO A 215 14.87 -8.42 -17.84
CA PRO A 215 15.86 -9.44 -18.16
C PRO A 215 15.27 -10.83 -17.94
N LYS A 216 15.36 -11.70 -18.96
CA LYS A 216 14.73 -13.03 -18.89
C LYS A 216 15.39 -13.92 -17.85
N GLU A 217 16.71 -14.05 -17.87
CA GLU A 217 17.43 -15.01 -17.01
C GLU A 217 17.30 -14.66 -15.52
N PRO A 218 17.57 -13.43 -15.04
CA PRO A 218 17.41 -13.08 -13.64
C PRO A 218 15.97 -13.24 -13.15
N LEU A 219 14.98 -12.84 -13.97
CA LEU A 219 13.57 -12.98 -13.60
C LEU A 219 13.14 -14.45 -13.56
N GLN A 220 13.54 -15.26 -14.51
CA GLN A 220 13.25 -16.70 -14.52
C GLN A 220 13.89 -17.40 -13.31
N ALA A 221 15.13 -17.07 -12.96
CA ALA A 221 15.81 -17.61 -11.80
C ALA A 221 15.07 -17.28 -10.50
N PHE A 222 14.67 -16.00 -10.31
CA PHE A 222 13.89 -15.55 -9.17
C PHE A 222 12.53 -16.27 -9.09
N LEU A 223 11.77 -16.27 -10.17
CA LEU A 223 10.44 -16.90 -10.21
C LEU A 223 10.50 -18.41 -10.00
N SER A 224 11.55 -19.09 -10.51
CA SER A 224 11.78 -20.50 -10.31
C SER A 224 12.13 -20.81 -8.86
N HIS A 225 13.05 -20.04 -8.26
CA HIS A 225 13.47 -20.20 -6.88
C HIS A 225 12.29 -20.09 -5.90
N HIS A 226 11.39 -19.15 -6.15
CA HIS A 226 10.21 -18.91 -5.31
C HIS A 226 8.94 -19.66 -5.76
N GLY A 227 9.02 -20.54 -6.76
CA GLY A 227 7.92 -21.41 -7.18
C GLY A 227 6.78 -20.72 -7.93
N PHE A 228 6.99 -19.57 -8.55
CA PHE A 228 5.99 -18.81 -9.32
C PHE A 228 5.71 -19.42 -10.70
N LYS A 229 5.18 -20.66 -10.73
CA LYS A 229 4.97 -21.47 -11.95
C LYS A 229 4.12 -20.74 -13.01
N THR A 230 3.05 -20.06 -12.60
CA THR A 230 2.15 -19.34 -13.53
C THR A 230 2.87 -18.20 -14.25
N LEU A 231 3.72 -17.45 -13.54
CA LEU A 231 4.50 -16.36 -14.14
C LEU A 231 5.60 -16.89 -15.05
N LEU A 232 6.28 -17.97 -14.66
CA LEU A 232 7.25 -18.67 -15.51
C LEU A 232 6.63 -19.12 -16.83
N ASN A 233 5.46 -19.73 -16.80
CA ASN A 233 4.74 -20.15 -18.02
C ASN A 233 4.39 -18.97 -18.93
N ARG A 234 4.01 -17.83 -18.37
CA ARG A 234 3.73 -16.59 -19.14
C ARG A 234 4.99 -16.03 -19.83
N LEU A 235 6.16 -16.23 -19.24
CA LEU A 235 7.44 -15.84 -19.83
C LEU A 235 7.95 -16.80 -20.90
N GLY A 236 7.22 -17.90 -21.16
CA GLY A 236 7.61 -18.92 -22.15
C GLY A 236 8.84 -19.72 -21.74
N ALA A 237 9.12 -19.87 -20.45
CA ALA A 237 10.18 -20.74 -19.97
C ALA A 237 9.78 -22.22 -20.15
N PRO A 238 10.64 -23.09 -20.74
CA PRO A 238 10.36 -24.51 -20.78
C PRO A 238 10.32 -25.07 -19.35
N ALA A 239 9.32 -25.92 -19.06
CA ALA A 239 9.09 -26.53 -17.75
C ALA A 239 10.32 -27.29 -17.17
N ALA A 240 11.27 -27.65 -18.00
CA ALA A 240 12.53 -28.32 -17.61
C ALA A 240 13.46 -27.39 -16.77
N ALA A 241 13.41 -26.07 -16.93
CA ALA A 241 14.24 -25.14 -16.14
C ALA A 241 13.83 -25.09 -14.66
N VAL A 242 12.58 -25.46 -14.35
CA VAL A 242 12.05 -25.47 -12.98
C VAL A 242 12.65 -26.58 -12.11
N ALA A 243 12.99 -27.72 -12.74
CA ALA A 243 13.52 -28.88 -12.01
C ALA A 243 15.00 -28.70 -11.60
N VAL A 244 15.80 -27.98 -12.39
CA VAL A 244 17.25 -27.82 -12.15
C VAL A 244 17.52 -26.80 -11.04
N ALA A 245 16.73 -25.71 -10.98
CA ALA A 245 16.89 -24.68 -9.94
C ALA A 245 16.44 -25.19 -8.55
N SER A 246 15.44 -26.06 -8.48
CA SER A 246 15.00 -26.71 -7.24
C SER A 246 16.06 -27.68 -6.69
N ALA A 247 16.82 -28.36 -7.57
CA ALA A 247 17.89 -29.26 -7.17
C ALA A 247 19.16 -28.52 -6.67
N ALA A 248 19.45 -27.33 -7.21
CA ALA A 248 20.60 -26.53 -6.79
C ALA A 248 20.38 -25.83 -5.43
N ALA A 249 19.15 -25.44 -5.12
CA ALA A 249 18.79 -24.86 -3.82
C ALA A 249 18.82 -25.93 -2.69
N ALA A 250 18.54 -27.20 -3.01
CA ALA A 250 18.62 -28.29 -2.03
C ALA A 250 20.08 -28.69 -1.68
N ALA A 251 21.05 -28.28 -2.49
CA ALA A 251 22.46 -28.67 -2.29
C ALA A 251 23.25 -27.73 -1.35
N SER A 252 22.67 -26.60 -0.90
CA SER A 252 23.34 -25.61 -0.04
C SER A 252 22.86 -25.59 1.41
N ALA A 253 21.97 -26.49 1.83
CA ALA A 253 21.54 -26.62 3.22
C ALA A 253 22.26 -27.79 3.88
N ASP A 254 23.24 -27.49 4.71
CA ASP A 254 24.02 -28.46 5.50
C ASP A 254 23.23 -28.87 6.77
N ALA A 255 22.10 -29.51 6.60
CA ALA A 255 21.39 -30.30 7.60
C ALA A 255 20.45 -31.29 6.88
N PRO A 256 20.42 -32.57 7.28
CA PRO A 256 19.49 -33.51 6.66
C PRO A 256 18.05 -33.11 6.97
N PRO A 257 17.19 -32.97 5.94
CA PRO A 257 15.77 -32.75 6.18
C PRO A 257 15.16 -34.00 6.84
N PRO A 258 14.15 -33.83 7.71
CA PRO A 258 13.37 -34.96 8.19
C PRO A 258 12.79 -35.71 6.98
N PRO A 259 12.66 -37.05 7.05
CA PRO A 259 12.12 -37.81 5.94
C PRO A 259 10.74 -37.29 5.55
N PRO A 260 10.45 -37.15 4.25
CA PRO A 260 9.13 -36.73 3.79
C PRO A 260 8.10 -37.72 4.30
N VAL A 261 7.11 -37.25 5.03
CA VAL A 261 5.89 -38.01 5.28
C VAL A 261 5.18 -38.05 3.93
N GLU A 262 5.31 -39.13 3.23
CA GLU A 262 4.51 -39.46 2.04
C GLU A 262 3.05 -39.59 2.51
N VAL A 263 2.31 -38.49 2.48
CA VAL A 263 0.85 -38.55 2.53
C VAL A 263 0.42 -38.93 1.12
N GLU A 264 0.15 -40.22 0.88
CA GLU A 264 -0.50 -40.67 -0.35
C GLU A 264 -1.88 -40.01 -0.42
N HIS A 265 -1.95 -38.86 -1.11
CA HIS A 265 -3.24 -38.35 -1.56
C HIS A 265 -3.68 -39.20 -2.77
N PRO A 266 -4.86 -39.83 -2.73
CA PRO A 266 -5.39 -40.50 -3.93
C PRO A 266 -5.46 -39.47 -5.07
N PRO A 267 -5.21 -39.87 -6.31
CA PRO A 267 -5.26 -38.97 -7.45
C PRO A 267 -6.62 -38.25 -7.48
N ILE A 268 -6.57 -36.94 -7.58
CA ILE A 268 -7.78 -36.10 -7.67
C ILE A 268 -8.45 -36.40 -9.00
N ASP A 269 -9.56 -37.15 -8.97
CA ASP A 269 -10.36 -37.42 -10.17
C ASP A 269 -11.32 -36.21 -10.40
N CYS A 270 -10.91 -35.33 -11.32
CA CYS A 270 -11.71 -34.17 -11.65
C CYS A 270 -13.09 -34.48 -12.24
N ALA A 271 -13.31 -35.74 -12.68
CA ALA A 271 -14.62 -36.16 -13.17
C ALA A 271 -15.65 -36.36 -12.06
N LEU A 272 -15.19 -36.44 -10.81
CA LEU A 272 -16.06 -36.56 -9.63
C LEU A 272 -16.46 -35.21 -9.03
N TYR A 273 -15.99 -34.07 -9.57
CA TYR A 273 -16.36 -32.77 -9.10
C TYR A 273 -17.69 -32.30 -9.69
N GLU A 274 -18.65 -32.05 -8.83
CA GLU A 274 -19.89 -31.40 -9.20
C GLU A 274 -19.77 -29.87 -8.98
N THR A 275 -20.00 -29.09 -10.04
CA THR A 275 -20.04 -27.63 -9.93
C THR A 275 -21.36 -27.21 -9.33
N VAL A 276 -21.34 -26.75 -8.07
CA VAL A 276 -22.52 -26.24 -7.37
C VAL A 276 -22.70 -24.78 -7.74
N THR A 277 -23.77 -24.48 -8.50
CA THR A 277 -24.04 -23.10 -9.00
C THR A 277 -25.20 -22.42 -8.30
N THR A 278 -25.90 -23.11 -7.39
CA THR A 278 -27.03 -22.51 -6.64
C THR A 278 -26.92 -22.80 -5.15
N VAL A 279 -27.51 -21.90 -4.34
CA VAL A 279 -27.53 -22.03 -2.88
C VAL A 279 -28.30 -23.27 -2.43
N GLU A 280 -29.39 -23.61 -3.15
CA GLU A 280 -30.20 -24.81 -2.88
C GLU A 280 -29.42 -26.11 -3.16
N ALA A 281 -28.59 -26.12 -4.20
CA ALA A 281 -27.71 -27.25 -4.49
C ALA A 281 -26.60 -27.37 -3.42
N LEU A 282 -26.05 -26.25 -2.98
CA LEU A 282 -25.06 -26.20 -1.91
C LEU A 282 -25.65 -26.68 -0.57
N ALA A 283 -26.87 -26.26 -0.23
CA ALA A 283 -27.57 -26.72 0.98
C ALA A 283 -27.82 -28.24 0.95
N ARG A 284 -28.18 -28.79 -0.22
CA ARG A 284 -28.40 -30.24 -0.39
C ARG A 284 -27.12 -31.08 -0.32
N SER A 285 -25.97 -30.48 -0.53
CA SER A 285 -24.66 -31.18 -0.48
C SER A 285 -24.29 -31.65 0.94
N GLY A 286 -25.00 -31.21 1.99
CA GLY A 286 -24.67 -31.48 3.38
C GLY A 286 -23.45 -30.71 3.92
N LYS A 287 -22.88 -29.80 3.10
CA LYS A 287 -21.70 -29.00 3.45
C LYS A 287 -22.04 -27.69 4.16
N THR A 288 -23.32 -27.40 4.31
CA THR A 288 -23.83 -26.21 4.99
C THR A 288 -24.76 -26.58 6.16
N TYR A 289 -24.97 -25.62 7.06
CA TYR A 289 -25.94 -25.70 8.14
C TYR A 289 -26.50 -24.30 8.44
N GLU A 290 -27.68 -24.25 9.05
CA GLU A 290 -28.25 -23.02 9.52
C GLU A 290 -27.97 -22.83 11.03
N HIS A 291 -27.54 -21.64 11.41
CA HIS A 291 -27.34 -21.24 12.79
C HIS A 291 -27.73 -19.77 12.96
N GLU A 292 -28.56 -19.48 13.94
CA GLU A 292 -29.08 -18.11 14.23
C GLU A 292 -29.69 -17.41 13.00
N GLY A 293 -30.33 -18.15 12.10
CA GLY A 293 -30.95 -17.62 10.89
C GLY A 293 -29.99 -17.32 9.76
N ALA A 294 -28.72 -17.60 9.93
CA ALA A 294 -27.68 -17.47 8.88
C ALA A 294 -27.32 -18.86 8.31
N LEU A 295 -26.97 -18.90 7.01
CA LEU A 295 -26.47 -20.10 6.35
C LEU A 295 -24.95 -20.12 6.42
N TRP A 296 -24.39 -21.18 7.00
CA TRP A 296 -22.95 -21.38 7.20
C TRP A 296 -22.42 -22.50 6.33
N LEU A 297 -21.19 -22.35 5.82
CA LEU A 297 -20.44 -23.41 5.14
C LEU A 297 -19.45 -24.03 6.13
N ARG A 298 -19.41 -25.38 6.18
CA ARG A 298 -18.52 -26.18 7.06
C ARG A 298 -17.08 -26.17 6.50
N THR A 299 -16.41 -25.05 6.58
CA THR A 299 -15.04 -24.94 6.09
C THR A 299 -14.04 -25.57 7.05
N THR A 300 -14.38 -25.74 8.32
CA THR A 300 -13.57 -26.48 9.30
C THR A 300 -13.38 -27.94 8.95
N ASP A 301 -14.31 -28.57 8.23
CA ASP A 301 -14.18 -29.94 7.72
C ASP A 301 -13.06 -30.07 6.67
N TYR A 302 -12.57 -28.95 6.15
CA TYR A 302 -11.54 -28.86 5.10
C TYR A 302 -10.28 -28.14 5.58
N GLY A 303 -10.11 -27.95 6.90
CA GLY A 303 -8.89 -27.41 7.49
C GLY A 303 -8.89 -25.90 7.72
N ASP A 304 -10.05 -25.22 7.56
CA ASP A 304 -10.18 -23.80 7.92
C ASP A 304 -10.25 -23.64 9.45
N ASP A 305 -9.89 -22.49 9.96
CA ASP A 305 -9.89 -22.16 11.39
C ASP A 305 -11.33 -21.99 11.97
N LYS A 306 -12.28 -21.69 11.10
CA LYS A 306 -13.70 -21.50 11.45
C LYS A 306 -14.60 -21.64 10.23
N ASP A 307 -15.87 -22.00 10.48
CA ASP A 307 -16.88 -22.02 9.43
C ASP A 307 -17.21 -20.62 8.91
N ARG A 308 -17.64 -20.53 7.66
CA ARG A 308 -17.87 -19.26 6.96
C ARG A 308 -19.37 -18.99 6.75
N VAL A 309 -19.79 -17.75 7.03
CA VAL A 309 -21.15 -17.31 6.73
C VAL A 309 -21.32 -17.08 5.24
N MET A 310 -22.25 -17.79 4.61
CA MET A 310 -22.59 -17.63 3.20
C MET A 310 -23.75 -16.63 3.00
N ARG A 311 -24.78 -16.74 3.84
CA ARG A 311 -25.92 -15.83 3.86
C ARG A 311 -26.21 -15.44 5.31
N LYS A 312 -26.29 -14.14 5.57
CA LYS A 312 -26.61 -13.59 6.89
C LYS A 312 -28.09 -13.77 7.24
N SER A 313 -28.43 -13.60 8.51
CA SER A 313 -29.79 -13.67 8.99
C SER A 313 -30.77 -12.64 8.40
N ASP A 314 -30.23 -11.52 7.86
CA ASP A 314 -30.97 -10.49 7.14
C ASP A 314 -31.22 -10.84 5.65
N GLY A 315 -30.76 -12.02 5.20
CA GLY A 315 -30.88 -12.50 3.82
C GLY A 315 -29.79 -12.01 2.87
N THR A 316 -28.86 -11.16 3.30
CA THR A 316 -27.75 -10.69 2.47
C THR A 316 -26.65 -11.75 2.38
N TYR A 317 -25.98 -11.84 1.21
CA TYR A 317 -24.85 -12.74 0.99
C TYR A 317 -23.53 -12.07 1.40
N THR A 318 -22.57 -12.88 1.83
CA THR A 318 -21.24 -12.40 2.26
C THR A 318 -20.21 -12.36 1.13
N TYR A 319 -20.51 -12.99 -0.03
CA TYR A 319 -19.65 -13.05 -1.20
C TYR A 319 -20.45 -12.86 -2.49
#